data_8b3a0f2696e200ecd4379edf14079269
#
_entry.id   8b3a0f2696e200ecd4379edf14079269
#
_cell.length_a   1.000
_cell.length_b   1.000
_cell.length_c   1.000
_cell.angle_alpha   90.00
_cell.angle_beta   90.00
_cell.angle_gamma   90.00
#
_symmetry.space_group_name_H-M   'P 1'
#
loop_
_entity.id
_entity.type
_entity.pdbx_description
1 polymer ?
#
loop_
_entity_poly.entity_id
_entity_poly.type
_entity_poly.pdbx_seq_one_letter_code
_entity_poly.pdbx_strand_id
1 'polypeptide(L)'
;IRIPNFSDLTPIYPRERLTLEDSSVELSTRLIDLIAPIGKGQRGIIVAPPKAGKSTLLKNIAHSIEKKHPEVELIVLLVDERPEEVTDMKRSLSRGKVIFSTFDEQPQHHAKVAEMVLERARRLAEHGKDVVILLDSLTRLARAYNLVIPASGRSLSGGLDPGALYKPKQFFGAARNLEEGGSVTILATALVDTGSRMDDVIFEEFKGTGNMELRLDRKLQEKRIFPAIDLPKSGTRREELLMTQDEMEAVLIMRRALSGQNIQDAGEEIIDNLSHTKTNKDFIEIIKRFFKNNK
;
A
#
# COMPACT_ATOMS: atom_id res chain seq x y z
N ILE A 1 -2.11 7.92 34.96
CA ILE A 1 -2.81 7.06 33.99
C ILE A 1 -1.74 6.22 33.32
N ARG A 2 -1.85 4.90 33.44
CA ARG A 2 -0.89 3.98 32.84
C ARG A 2 -1.22 3.87 31.33
N ILE A 3 -0.27 4.20 30.47
CA ILE A 3 -0.41 4.03 29.02
C ILE A 3 -0.35 2.52 28.74
N PRO A 4 -1.34 1.94 28.06
CA PRO A 4 -1.33 0.52 27.73
C PRO A 4 -0.25 0.19 26.70
N ASN A 5 0.27 -1.05 26.75
CA ASN A 5 1.16 -1.52 25.72
C ASN A 5 0.39 -1.80 24.42
N PHE A 6 1.06 -1.62 23.29
CA PHE A 6 0.48 -1.87 21.96
C PHE A 6 -0.13 -3.28 21.83
N SER A 7 0.53 -4.29 22.39
CA SER A 7 0.06 -5.68 22.39
C SER A 7 -1.24 -5.92 23.16
N ASP A 8 -1.58 -5.04 24.09
CA ASP A 8 -2.77 -5.16 24.95
C ASP A 8 -4.00 -4.46 24.35
N LEU A 9 -3.79 -3.70 23.27
CA LEU A 9 -4.85 -2.96 22.60
C LEU A 9 -5.62 -3.87 21.63
N THR A 10 -6.91 -3.57 21.44
CA THR A 10 -7.85 -4.41 20.69
C THR A 10 -7.84 -4.08 19.20
N PRO A 11 -7.36 -4.98 18.33
CA PRO A 11 -7.38 -4.75 16.89
C PRO A 11 -8.79 -4.92 16.33
N ILE A 12 -9.22 -3.95 15.51
CA ILE A 12 -10.49 -3.96 14.79
C ILE A 12 -10.25 -3.66 13.30
N TYR A 13 -11.24 -3.94 12.47
CA TYR A 13 -11.17 -3.57 11.05
C TYR A 13 -11.07 -2.05 10.87
N PRO A 14 -10.34 -1.59 9.83
CA PRO A 14 -10.35 -0.17 9.44
C PRO A 14 -11.77 0.33 9.20
N ARG A 15 -12.12 1.48 9.78
CA ARG A 15 -13.46 2.10 9.68
C ARG A 15 -13.40 3.54 9.23
N GLU A 16 -12.30 4.23 9.48
CA GLU A 16 -12.10 5.62 9.10
C GLU A 16 -11.23 5.67 7.86
N ARG A 17 -11.79 6.19 6.77
CA ARG A 17 -11.14 6.23 5.47
C ARG A 17 -10.05 7.29 5.42
N LEU A 18 -8.91 6.91 4.84
CA LEU A 18 -7.87 7.82 4.40
C LEU A 18 -8.09 8.14 2.93
N THR A 19 -8.99 9.06 2.63
CA THR A 19 -9.29 9.49 1.27
C THR A 19 -8.08 10.14 0.64
N LEU A 20 -7.69 9.67 -0.55
CA LEU A 20 -6.50 10.14 -1.26
C LEU A 20 -6.81 11.13 -2.38
N GLU A 21 -8.03 11.16 -2.88
CA GLU A 21 -8.43 12.07 -3.95
C GLU A 21 -8.09 13.52 -3.60
N ASP A 22 -7.23 14.13 -4.42
CA ASP A 22 -6.69 15.46 -4.17
C ASP A 22 -6.96 16.43 -5.32
N SER A 23 -6.81 15.95 -6.55
CA SER A 23 -7.03 16.76 -7.75
C SER A 23 -7.72 15.96 -8.86
N SER A 24 -8.31 16.69 -9.82
CA SER A 24 -8.96 16.06 -10.98
C SER A 24 -7.98 15.35 -11.91
N VAL A 25 -6.72 15.77 -11.92
CA VAL A 25 -5.71 15.28 -12.87
C VAL A 25 -4.87 14.13 -12.34
N GLU A 26 -4.80 13.95 -11.02
CA GLU A 26 -4.07 12.84 -10.41
C GLU A 26 -4.98 11.61 -10.33
N LEU A 27 -4.97 10.82 -11.39
CA LEU A 27 -5.87 9.67 -11.53
C LEU A 27 -5.52 8.50 -10.61
N SER A 28 -4.25 8.36 -10.21
CA SER A 28 -3.83 7.24 -9.35
C SER A 28 -4.52 7.26 -7.99
N THR A 29 -4.54 8.40 -7.32
CA THR A 29 -5.18 8.56 -6.01
C THR A 29 -6.70 8.45 -6.10
N ARG A 30 -7.29 8.96 -7.16
CA ARG A 30 -8.72 8.81 -7.44
C ARG A 30 -9.11 7.36 -7.63
N LEU A 31 -8.31 6.62 -8.40
CA LEU A 31 -8.58 5.22 -8.70
C LEU A 31 -8.41 4.32 -7.47
N ILE A 32 -7.41 4.56 -6.64
CA ILE A 32 -7.22 3.83 -5.38
C ILE A 32 -8.44 3.98 -4.47
N ASP A 33 -8.95 5.17 -4.31
CA ASP A 33 -10.15 5.42 -3.48
C ASP A 33 -11.37 4.61 -3.95
N LEU A 34 -11.49 4.34 -5.24
CA LEU A 34 -12.59 3.58 -5.79
C LEU A 34 -12.38 2.07 -5.72
N ILE A 35 -11.18 1.60 -6.04
CA ILE A 35 -10.89 0.17 -6.24
C ILE A 35 -10.30 -0.50 -5.01
N ALA A 36 -9.44 0.19 -4.30
CA ALA A 36 -8.74 -0.34 -3.13
C ALA A 36 -8.66 0.73 -2.02
N PRO A 37 -9.81 1.12 -1.44
CA PRO A 37 -9.84 2.16 -0.42
C PRO A 37 -8.97 1.78 0.77
N ILE A 38 -8.35 2.80 1.37
CA ILE A 38 -7.44 2.67 2.49
C ILE A 38 -8.10 3.30 3.72
N GLY A 39 -8.15 2.56 4.80
CA GLY A 39 -8.59 3.06 6.09
C GLY A 39 -7.45 3.13 7.09
N LYS A 40 -7.65 3.90 8.17
CA LYS A 40 -6.73 3.92 9.31
C LYS A 40 -6.61 2.52 9.90
N GLY A 41 -5.39 2.00 9.98
CA GLY A 41 -5.12 0.63 10.39
C GLY A 41 -5.01 -0.38 9.24
N GLN A 42 -5.07 0.08 7.99
CA GLN A 42 -4.97 -0.79 6.82
C GLN A 42 -3.61 -1.48 6.73
N ARG A 43 -3.63 -2.74 6.37
CA ARG A 43 -2.45 -3.55 6.08
C ARG A 43 -2.45 -3.89 4.60
N GLY A 44 -1.84 -3.01 3.79
CA GLY A 44 -1.90 -3.08 2.34
C GLY A 44 -0.59 -3.51 1.70
N ILE A 45 -0.70 -4.34 0.68
CA ILE A 45 0.42 -4.73 -0.18
C ILE A 45 0.25 -4.06 -1.54
N ILE A 46 1.28 -3.36 -1.99
CA ILE A 46 1.40 -2.84 -3.34
C ILE A 46 2.31 -3.76 -4.12
N VAL A 47 1.73 -4.58 -4.98
CA VAL A 47 2.46 -5.56 -5.79
C VAL A 47 3.02 -4.86 -7.02
N ALA A 48 4.34 -4.81 -7.14
CA ALA A 48 5.02 -4.03 -8.17
C ALA A 48 6.02 -4.86 -8.98
N PRO A 49 5.72 -5.14 -10.26
CA PRO A 49 6.76 -5.60 -11.18
C PRO A 49 7.73 -4.46 -11.51
N PRO A 50 8.92 -4.77 -12.06
CA PRO A 50 9.87 -3.74 -12.48
C PRO A 50 9.26 -2.77 -13.50
N LYS A 51 9.61 -1.50 -13.38
CA LYS A 51 9.20 -0.43 -14.31
C LYS A 51 7.68 -0.25 -14.45
N ALA A 52 6.92 -0.43 -13.35
CA ALA A 52 5.47 -0.28 -13.36
C ALA A 52 4.98 1.05 -12.73
N GLY A 53 5.88 1.98 -12.44
CA GLY A 53 5.53 3.28 -11.87
C GLY A 53 5.39 3.31 -10.35
N LYS A 54 6.00 2.35 -9.64
CA LYS A 54 5.95 2.20 -8.19
C LYS A 54 6.34 3.47 -7.43
N SER A 55 7.48 4.07 -7.76
CA SER A 55 8.01 5.24 -7.05
C SER A 55 7.11 6.46 -7.19
N THR A 56 6.58 6.70 -8.38
CA THR A 56 5.61 7.78 -8.63
C THR A 56 4.32 7.57 -7.85
N LEU A 57 3.81 6.34 -7.84
CA LEU A 57 2.60 5.99 -7.08
C LEU A 57 2.78 6.24 -5.58
N LEU A 58 3.90 5.83 -5.00
CA LEU A 58 4.19 6.06 -3.58
C LEU A 58 4.29 7.54 -3.25
N LYS A 59 4.92 8.35 -4.11
CA LYS A 59 4.97 9.81 -3.94
C LYS A 59 3.57 10.43 -3.97
N ASN A 60 2.72 10.00 -4.88
CA ASN A 60 1.35 10.49 -4.99
C ASN A 60 0.53 10.14 -3.74
N ILE A 61 0.65 8.92 -3.24
CA ILE A 61 -0.01 8.48 -2.01
C ILE A 61 0.50 9.29 -0.82
N ALA A 62 1.81 9.41 -0.67
CA ALA A 62 2.44 10.16 0.42
C ALA A 62 2.00 11.63 0.43
N HIS A 63 2.02 12.27 -0.73
CA HIS A 63 1.60 13.66 -0.90
C HIS A 63 0.12 13.87 -0.54
N SER A 64 -0.75 12.98 -0.98
CA SER A 64 -2.19 13.03 -0.65
C SER A 64 -2.45 12.88 0.84
N ILE A 65 -1.78 11.92 1.50
CA ILE A 65 -1.91 11.72 2.94
C ILE A 65 -1.44 12.95 3.70
N GLU A 66 -0.28 13.48 3.36
CA GLU A 66 0.30 14.65 3.99
C GLU A 66 -0.61 15.88 3.88
N LYS A 67 -1.20 16.09 2.70
CA LYS A 67 -2.06 17.23 2.40
C LYS A 67 -3.44 17.12 3.01
N LYS A 68 -4.07 15.95 2.92
CA LYS A 68 -5.47 15.74 3.31
C LYS A 68 -5.66 15.29 4.75
N HIS A 69 -4.64 14.69 5.35
CA HIS A 69 -4.70 14.13 6.69
C HIS A 69 -3.58 14.70 7.58
N PRO A 70 -3.66 16.00 7.94
CA PRO A 70 -2.63 16.65 8.74
C PRO A 70 -2.51 16.08 10.15
N GLU A 71 -3.52 15.39 10.65
CA GLU A 71 -3.52 14.69 11.94
C GLU A 71 -2.67 13.41 11.95
N VAL A 72 -2.38 12.86 10.77
CA VAL A 72 -1.65 11.62 10.61
C VAL A 72 -0.14 11.86 10.66
N GLU A 73 0.56 11.03 11.41
CA GLU A 73 2.03 10.95 11.38
C GLU A 73 2.45 10.07 10.20
N LEU A 74 2.98 10.71 9.14
CA LEU A 74 3.43 10.00 7.94
C LEU A 74 4.93 9.70 8.02
N ILE A 75 5.27 8.43 7.83
CA ILE A 75 6.65 7.94 7.73
C ILE A 75 6.79 7.19 6.42
N VAL A 76 7.75 7.59 5.60
CA VAL A 76 8.18 6.83 4.42
C VAL A 76 9.48 6.14 4.77
N LEU A 77 9.46 4.81 4.78
CA LEU A 77 10.61 3.97 5.08
C LEU A 77 11.14 3.33 3.81
N LEU A 78 12.35 3.73 3.42
CA LEU A 78 13.04 3.23 2.22
C LEU A 78 14.18 2.29 2.65
N VAL A 79 14.10 1.02 2.29
CA VAL A 79 15.05 -0.01 2.67
C VAL A 79 15.75 -0.54 1.42
N ASP A 80 17.08 -0.51 1.43
CA ASP A 80 17.92 -0.98 0.32
C ASP A 80 17.61 -0.24 -0.99
N GLU A 81 17.36 1.05 -0.88
CA GLU A 81 17.01 1.93 -1.99
C GLU A 81 18.20 2.76 -2.45
N ARG A 82 18.09 3.34 -3.64
CA ARG A 82 19.12 4.20 -4.20
C ARG A 82 19.15 5.57 -3.54
N PRO A 83 20.33 6.16 -3.30
CA PRO A 83 20.44 7.49 -2.67
C PRO A 83 19.65 8.60 -3.38
N GLU A 84 19.64 8.60 -4.72
CA GLU A 84 18.89 9.57 -5.51
C GLU A 84 17.38 9.44 -5.34
N GLU A 85 16.85 8.22 -5.14
CA GLU A 85 15.43 8.01 -4.87
C GLU A 85 15.04 8.46 -3.46
N VAL A 86 15.94 8.32 -2.50
CA VAL A 86 15.77 8.90 -1.16
C VAL A 86 15.68 10.42 -1.22
N THR A 87 16.58 11.06 -1.94
CA THR A 87 16.59 12.52 -2.12
C THR A 87 15.29 12.99 -2.78
N ASP A 88 14.86 12.32 -3.82
CA ASP A 88 13.63 12.63 -4.54
C ASP A 88 12.40 12.55 -3.65
N MET A 89 12.29 11.50 -2.84
CA MET A 89 11.20 11.36 -1.88
C MET A 89 11.23 12.48 -0.81
N LYS A 90 12.40 12.78 -0.26
CA LYS A 90 12.56 13.85 0.72
C LYS A 90 12.12 15.22 0.18
N ARG A 91 12.43 15.51 -1.08
CA ARG A 91 12.06 16.76 -1.73
C ARG A 91 10.58 16.85 -2.07
N SER A 92 9.90 15.71 -2.20
CA SER A 92 8.46 15.65 -2.52
C SER A 92 7.55 15.85 -1.31
N LEU A 93 8.08 15.73 -0.10
CA LEU A 93 7.31 15.85 1.15
C LEU A 93 7.66 17.13 1.92
N SER A 94 6.66 17.77 2.52
CA SER A 94 6.83 18.95 3.37
C SER A 94 6.82 18.63 4.87
N ARG A 95 6.01 17.66 5.32
CA ARG A 95 5.87 17.30 6.73
C ARG A 95 6.19 15.83 7.03
N GLY A 96 5.92 14.95 6.09
CA GLY A 96 6.21 13.53 6.21
C GLY A 96 7.70 13.28 6.43
N LYS A 97 8.01 12.28 7.24
CA LYS A 97 9.39 11.90 7.54
C LYS A 97 9.85 10.79 6.60
N VAL A 98 10.99 11.00 5.96
CA VAL A 98 11.66 9.97 5.18
C VAL A 98 12.78 9.37 6.02
N ILE A 99 12.65 8.09 6.35
CA ILE A 99 13.65 7.31 7.07
C ILE A 99 14.15 6.27 6.08
N PHE A 100 15.45 6.05 6.02
CA PHE A 100 16.04 5.27 4.95
C PHE A 100 17.29 4.50 5.39
N SER A 101 17.58 3.46 4.63
CA SER A 101 18.82 2.72 4.64
C SER A 101 19.13 2.35 3.20
N THR A 102 20.15 2.97 2.61
CA THR A 102 20.48 2.81 1.20
C THR A 102 21.20 1.50 0.90
N PHE A 103 21.26 1.10 -0.38
CA PHE A 103 21.76 -0.20 -0.82
C PHE A 103 23.23 -0.46 -0.45
N ASP A 104 24.02 0.58 -0.21
CA ASP A 104 25.41 0.52 0.21
C ASP A 104 25.61 0.34 1.73
N GLU A 105 24.54 0.36 2.50
CA GLU A 105 24.55 0.06 3.93
C GLU A 105 24.54 -1.45 4.19
N GLN A 106 25.02 -1.84 5.37
CA GLN A 106 25.00 -3.24 5.80
C GLN A 106 23.56 -3.74 6.07
N PRO A 107 23.27 -5.04 5.84
CA PRO A 107 21.95 -5.61 6.12
C PRO A 107 21.46 -5.39 7.56
N GLN A 108 22.37 -5.37 8.54
CA GLN A 108 22.06 -5.07 9.95
C GLN A 108 21.49 -3.66 10.13
N HIS A 109 21.97 -2.70 9.33
CA HIS A 109 21.44 -1.33 9.34
C HIS A 109 20.03 -1.27 8.81
N HIS A 110 19.71 -2.01 7.74
CA HIS A 110 18.34 -2.12 7.21
C HIS A 110 17.38 -2.65 8.28
N ALA A 111 17.75 -3.73 8.94
CA ALA A 111 16.95 -4.32 10.01
C ALA A 111 16.74 -3.36 11.18
N LYS A 112 17.81 -2.71 11.65
CA LYS A 112 17.78 -1.77 12.77
C LYS A 112 16.87 -0.56 12.48
N VAL A 113 16.96 0.02 11.30
CA VAL A 113 16.12 1.17 10.90
C VAL A 113 14.65 0.78 10.86
N ALA A 114 14.32 -0.40 10.34
CA ALA A 114 12.95 -0.90 10.35
C ALA A 114 12.41 -1.13 11.76
N GLU A 115 13.21 -1.70 12.66
CA GLU A 115 12.83 -1.91 14.07
C GLU A 115 12.58 -0.59 14.79
N MET A 116 13.41 0.43 14.55
CA MET A 116 13.22 1.76 15.11
C MET A 116 11.92 2.41 14.63
N VAL A 117 11.60 2.32 13.37
CA VAL A 117 10.34 2.84 12.80
C VAL A 117 9.15 2.13 13.43
N LEU A 118 9.20 0.82 13.53
CA LEU A 118 8.13 0.02 14.13
C LEU A 118 7.88 0.41 15.60
N GLU A 119 8.93 0.52 16.40
CA GLU A 119 8.81 0.93 17.80
C GLU A 119 8.25 2.34 17.94
N ARG A 120 8.69 3.28 17.10
CA ARG A 120 8.13 4.62 17.07
C ARG A 120 6.63 4.60 16.75
N ALA A 121 6.23 3.85 15.74
CA ALA A 121 4.83 3.74 15.34
C ALA A 121 3.97 3.16 16.47
N ARG A 122 4.44 2.11 17.15
CA ARG A 122 3.75 1.52 18.30
C ARG A 122 3.57 2.52 19.44
N ARG A 123 4.62 3.26 19.78
CA ARG A 123 4.55 4.28 20.85
C ARG A 123 3.55 5.39 20.52
N LEU A 124 3.54 5.87 19.27
CA LEU A 124 2.59 6.87 18.83
C LEU A 124 1.14 6.35 18.90
N ALA A 125 0.92 5.11 18.45
CA ALA A 125 -0.41 4.49 18.51
C ALA A 125 -0.89 4.27 19.95
N GLU A 126 -0.02 3.87 20.87
CA GLU A 126 -0.33 3.76 22.29
C GLU A 126 -0.80 5.10 22.91
N HIS A 127 -0.37 6.22 22.34
CA HIS A 127 -0.80 7.57 22.72
C HIS A 127 -2.00 8.07 21.91
N GLY A 128 -2.70 7.17 21.21
CA GLY A 128 -3.90 7.50 20.45
C GLY A 128 -3.62 8.22 19.11
N LYS A 129 -2.39 8.21 18.63
CA LYS A 129 -2.04 8.81 17.33
C LYS A 129 -2.29 7.85 16.18
N ASP A 130 -2.59 8.42 15.02
CA ASP A 130 -2.70 7.67 13.77
C ASP A 130 -1.40 7.80 12.98
N VAL A 131 -0.77 6.66 12.70
CA VAL A 131 0.51 6.60 11.99
C VAL A 131 0.29 5.90 10.65
N VAL A 132 0.87 6.43 9.59
CA VAL A 132 0.95 5.78 8.28
C VAL A 132 2.40 5.55 7.93
N ILE A 133 2.75 4.31 7.62
CA ILE A 133 4.07 3.90 7.15
C ILE A 133 3.93 3.45 5.71
N LEU A 134 4.66 4.10 4.80
CA LEU A 134 4.87 3.61 3.44
C LEU A 134 6.23 2.93 3.41
N LEU A 135 6.25 1.62 3.22
CA LEU A 135 7.48 0.82 3.17
C LEU A 135 7.83 0.43 1.74
N ASP A 136 8.96 0.84 1.27
CA ASP A 136 9.54 0.39 0.00
C ASP A 136 10.94 -0.21 0.24
N SER A 137 11.05 -1.50 0.29
CA SER A 137 10.08 -2.55 0.07
C SER A 137 10.13 -3.62 1.15
N LEU A 138 9.02 -4.30 1.33
CA LEU A 138 8.93 -5.47 2.21
C LEU A 138 9.83 -6.62 1.72
N THR A 139 9.95 -6.79 0.42
CA THR A 139 10.83 -7.78 -0.22
C THR A 139 12.29 -7.59 0.19
N ARG A 140 12.77 -6.36 0.12
CA ARG A 140 14.17 -6.04 0.47
C ARG A 140 14.41 -6.12 1.97
N LEU A 141 13.40 -5.79 2.78
CA LEU A 141 13.48 -5.99 4.23
C LEU A 141 13.62 -7.47 4.59
N ALA A 142 12.82 -8.33 3.97
CA ALA A 142 12.90 -9.79 4.17
C ALA A 142 14.26 -10.34 3.71
N ARG A 143 14.79 -9.85 2.59
CA ARG A 143 16.15 -10.21 2.13
C ARG A 143 17.23 -9.79 3.12
N ALA A 144 17.12 -8.61 3.69
CA ALA A 144 18.07 -8.14 4.72
C ALA A 144 18.05 -9.07 5.94
N TYR A 145 16.88 -9.43 6.42
CA TYR A 145 16.76 -10.37 7.53
C TYR A 145 17.30 -11.75 7.20
N ASN A 146 17.18 -12.20 5.95
CA ASN A 146 17.76 -13.47 5.50
C ASN A 146 19.29 -13.50 5.64
N LEU A 147 19.93 -12.35 5.54
CA LEU A 147 21.38 -12.22 5.72
C LEU A 147 21.80 -12.01 7.20
N VAL A 148 20.90 -11.47 8.01
CA VAL A 148 21.21 -11.07 9.42
C VAL A 148 20.96 -12.19 10.40
N ILE A 149 19.93 -13.00 10.21
CA ILE A 149 19.57 -14.05 11.15
C ILE A 149 20.53 -15.22 11.12
N PRO A 150 20.71 -15.95 12.23
CA PRO A 150 21.40 -17.23 12.22
C PRO A 150 20.67 -18.23 11.33
N ALA A 151 21.42 -19.00 10.54
CA ALA A 151 20.84 -20.03 9.68
C ALA A 151 20.11 -21.09 10.52
N SER A 152 18.84 -21.39 10.17
CA SER A 152 18.03 -22.40 10.85
C SER A 152 18.39 -23.84 10.43
N GLY A 153 19.19 -24.01 9.37
CA GLY A 153 19.44 -25.29 8.73
C GLY A 153 18.32 -25.72 7.78
N ARG A 154 17.29 -24.90 7.61
CA ARG A 154 16.19 -25.09 6.66
C ARG A 154 16.24 -24.00 5.62
N SER A 155 15.81 -24.32 4.40
CA SER A 155 15.73 -23.36 3.31
C SER A 155 14.46 -23.56 2.51
N LEU A 156 13.72 -22.48 2.31
CA LEU A 156 12.63 -22.44 1.33
C LEU A 156 13.22 -22.31 -0.08
N SER A 157 12.40 -22.50 -1.10
CA SER A 157 12.81 -22.29 -2.49
C SER A 157 13.44 -20.92 -2.67
N GLY A 158 14.50 -20.83 -3.48
CA GLY A 158 15.21 -19.57 -3.74
C GLY A 158 16.21 -19.14 -2.66
N GLY A 159 16.52 -20.01 -1.68
CA GLY A 159 17.51 -19.73 -0.63
C GLY A 159 17.01 -18.88 0.53
N LEU A 160 15.69 -18.74 0.70
CA LEU A 160 15.09 -18.03 1.82
C LEU A 160 15.04 -18.93 3.06
N ASP A 161 15.63 -18.50 4.16
CA ASP A 161 15.45 -19.15 5.46
C ASP A 161 14.07 -18.80 6.03
N PRO A 162 13.28 -19.78 6.52
CA PRO A 162 11.98 -19.51 7.13
C PRO A 162 12.02 -18.51 8.28
N GLY A 163 13.12 -18.50 9.03
CA GLY A 163 13.35 -17.56 10.14
C GLY A 163 13.46 -16.11 9.70
N ALA A 164 13.82 -15.86 8.44
CA ALA A 164 13.92 -14.51 7.89
C ALA A 164 12.56 -13.79 7.77
N LEU A 165 11.47 -14.53 7.79
CA LEU A 165 10.12 -13.99 7.62
C LEU A 165 9.50 -13.48 8.92
N TYR A 166 10.00 -13.90 10.07
CA TYR A 166 9.40 -13.59 11.38
C TYR A 166 9.34 -12.08 11.65
N LYS A 167 10.46 -11.38 11.58
CA LYS A 167 10.55 -9.94 11.85
C LYS A 167 9.79 -9.11 10.81
N PRO A 168 9.91 -9.36 9.50
CA PRO A 168 9.07 -8.68 8.50
C PRO A 168 7.58 -8.92 8.69
N LYS A 169 7.15 -10.12 9.07
CA LYS A 169 5.74 -10.41 9.40
C LYS A 169 5.29 -9.65 10.64
N GLN A 170 6.15 -9.54 11.65
CA GLN A 170 5.89 -8.74 12.85
C GLN A 170 5.74 -7.25 12.52
N PHE A 171 6.59 -6.74 11.63
CA PHE A 171 6.51 -5.36 11.14
C PHE A 171 5.18 -5.12 10.42
N PHE A 172 4.88 -5.93 9.41
CA PHE A 172 3.66 -5.78 8.62
C PHE A 172 2.40 -6.04 9.44
N GLY A 173 2.43 -7.01 10.34
CA GLY A 173 1.33 -7.34 11.25
C GLY A 173 1.03 -6.28 12.31
N ALA A 174 1.90 -5.30 12.50
CA ALA A 174 1.62 -4.16 13.37
C ALA A 174 0.58 -3.20 12.77
N ALA A 175 0.30 -3.31 11.48
CA ALA A 175 -0.77 -2.54 10.84
C ALA A 175 -2.13 -3.00 11.36
N ARG A 176 -2.76 -2.17 12.18
CA ARG A 176 -4.06 -2.40 12.79
C ARG A 176 -4.74 -1.11 13.23
N ASN A 177 -6.05 -1.11 13.19
CA ASN A 177 -6.86 -0.11 13.84
C ASN A 177 -7.15 -0.55 15.27
N LEU A 178 -7.12 0.36 16.23
CA LEU A 178 -7.27 0.06 17.65
C LEU A 178 -8.59 0.60 18.19
N GLU A 179 -9.36 -0.25 18.85
CA GLU A 179 -10.66 0.11 19.41
C GLU A 179 -10.56 1.23 20.44
N GLU A 180 -9.50 1.24 21.21
CA GLU A 180 -9.21 2.23 22.27
C GLU A 180 -8.74 3.58 21.71
N GLY A 181 -8.49 3.65 20.43
CA GLY A 181 -7.96 4.81 19.71
C GLY A 181 -6.52 4.64 19.26
N GLY A 182 -6.16 5.40 18.24
CA GLY A 182 -4.90 5.23 17.54
C GLY A 182 -4.93 4.16 16.47
N SER A 183 -4.01 4.22 15.56
CA SER A 183 -3.87 3.23 14.49
C SER A 183 -2.45 3.22 13.91
N VAL A 184 -2.08 2.08 13.35
CA VAL A 184 -0.91 1.94 12.50
C VAL A 184 -1.39 1.43 11.14
N THR A 185 -1.17 2.21 10.10
CA THR A 185 -1.43 1.85 8.70
C THR A 185 -0.10 1.56 8.02
N ILE A 186 0.02 0.43 7.35
CA ILE A 186 1.23 0.08 6.59
C ILE A 186 0.83 -0.26 5.16
N LEU A 187 1.40 0.48 4.22
CA LEU A 187 1.36 0.17 2.79
C LEU A 187 2.77 -0.21 2.38
N ALA A 188 2.97 -1.48 2.11
CA ALA A 188 4.28 -2.04 1.79
C ALA A 188 4.32 -2.52 0.34
N THR A 189 5.37 -2.13 -0.38
CA THR A 189 5.62 -2.66 -1.71
C THR A 189 6.20 -4.07 -1.63
N ALA A 190 5.72 -4.95 -2.48
CA ALA A 190 6.26 -6.28 -2.69
C ALA A 190 6.68 -6.42 -4.16
N LEU A 191 7.92 -6.81 -4.39
CA LEU A 191 8.49 -6.91 -5.72
C LEU A 191 8.16 -8.28 -6.34
N VAL A 192 7.69 -8.27 -7.57
CA VAL A 192 7.38 -9.47 -8.36
C VAL A 192 8.03 -9.37 -9.74
N ASP A 193 8.13 -10.49 -10.44
CA ASP A 193 8.69 -10.56 -11.80
C ASP A 193 10.09 -9.93 -11.92
N THR A 194 10.88 -10.05 -10.88
CA THR A 194 12.26 -9.54 -10.83
C THR A 194 13.30 -10.51 -11.40
N GLY A 195 12.88 -11.72 -11.75
CA GLY A 195 13.76 -12.82 -12.10
C GLY A 195 14.37 -13.55 -10.90
N SER A 196 14.12 -13.09 -9.68
CA SER A 196 14.58 -13.71 -8.43
C SER A 196 13.55 -14.67 -7.87
N ARG A 197 13.91 -15.94 -7.71
CA ARG A 197 13.05 -16.94 -7.06
C ARG A 197 12.80 -16.60 -5.60
N MET A 198 13.76 -16.01 -4.91
CA MET A 198 13.59 -15.55 -3.53
C MET A 198 12.51 -14.49 -3.42
N ASP A 199 12.44 -13.52 -4.34
CA ASP A 199 11.42 -12.49 -4.35
C ASP A 199 10.01 -13.06 -4.54
N ASP A 200 9.87 -14.07 -5.41
CA ASP A 200 8.60 -14.77 -5.61
C ASP A 200 8.14 -15.49 -4.34
N VAL A 201 9.06 -16.17 -3.65
CA VAL A 201 8.75 -16.87 -2.39
C VAL A 201 8.36 -15.87 -1.30
N ILE A 202 9.07 -14.75 -1.17
CA ILE A 202 8.73 -13.69 -0.21
C ILE A 202 7.32 -13.17 -0.49
N PHE A 203 6.99 -12.87 -1.74
CA PHE A 203 5.65 -12.41 -2.11
C PHE A 203 4.57 -13.42 -1.71
N GLU A 204 4.74 -14.70 -2.04
CA GLU A 204 3.78 -15.75 -1.69
C GLU A 204 3.57 -15.89 -0.17
N GLU A 205 4.63 -15.70 0.62
CA GLU A 205 4.54 -15.74 2.08
C GLU A 205 3.76 -14.56 2.70
N PHE A 206 3.74 -13.40 2.04
CA PHE A 206 3.03 -12.22 2.52
C PHE A 206 1.64 -12.02 1.90
N LYS A 207 1.38 -12.64 0.75
CA LYS A 207 0.15 -12.45 -0.04
C LYS A 207 -1.14 -12.60 0.77
N GLY A 208 -1.21 -13.56 1.68
CA GLY A 208 -2.40 -13.81 2.49
C GLY A 208 -2.48 -13.02 3.80
N THR A 209 -1.48 -12.23 4.14
CA THR A 209 -1.40 -11.53 5.43
C THR A 209 -1.98 -10.12 5.39
N GLY A 210 -2.08 -9.52 4.22
CA GLY A 210 -2.67 -8.20 4.02
C GLY A 210 -4.20 -8.22 3.96
N ASN A 211 -4.81 -7.09 4.20
CA ASN A 211 -6.26 -6.86 4.03
C ASN A 211 -6.58 -5.84 2.93
N MET A 212 -5.59 -5.42 2.17
CA MET A 212 -5.71 -4.60 0.96
C MET A 212 -4.61 -5.01 0.00
N GLU A 213 -4.92 -5.07 -1.27
CA GLU A 213 -3.96 -5.36 -2.33
C GLU A 213 -4.16 -4.38 -3.49
N LEU A 214 -3.06 -3.79 -3.93
CA LEU A 214 -3.01 -2.94 -5.12
C LEU A 214 -1.94 -3.51 -6.05
N ARG A 215 -2.35 -4.03 -7.20
CA ARG A 215 -1.42 -4.60 -8.18
C ARG A 215 -1.13 -3.63 -9.30
N LEU A 216 0.15 -3.41 -9.56
CA LEU A 216 0.62 -2.74 -10.76
C LEU A 216 0.83 -3.75 -11.88
N ASP A 217 0.54 -3.35 -13.11
CA ASP A 217 0.64 -4.17 -14.32
C ASP A 217 1.65 -3.60 -15.29
N ARG A 218 2.68 -4.40 -15.62
CA ARG A 218 3.73 -3.99 -16.55
C ARG A 218 3.19 -3.78 -17.98
N LYS A 219 2.21 -4.57 -18.41
CA LYS A 219 1.64 -4.47 -19.76
C LYS A 219 0.88 -3.16 -19.97
N LEU A 220 0.15 -2.69 -18.94
CA LEU A 220 -0.46 -1.36 -18.95
C LEU A 220 0.58 -0.27 -19.08
N GLN A 221 1.68 -0.39 -18.35
CA GLN A 221 2.77 0.57 -18.40
C GLN A 221 3.48 0.57 -19.77
N GLU A 222 3.69 -0.58 -20.37
CA GLU A 222 4.25 -0.70 -21.74
C GLU A 222 3.37 0.00 -22.77
N LYS A 223 2.06 -0.02 -22.60
CA LYS A 223 1.08 0.73 -23.40
C LYS A 223 0.96 2.21 -23.02
N ARG A 224 1.74 2.69 -22.06
CA ARG A 224 1.66 4.06 -21.53
C ARG A 224 0.31 4.42 -20.91
N ILE A 225 -0.37 3.44 -20.34
CA ILE A 225 -1.60 3.64 -19.58
C ILE A 225 -1.21 3.81 -18.12
N PHE A 226 -1.44 4.99 -17.56
CA PHE A 226 -1.11 5.33 -16.18
C PHE A 226 -2.32 5.90 -15.43
N PRO A 227 -2.54 5.52 -14.16
CA PRO A 227 -1.77 4.53 -13.39
C PRO A 227 -1.94 3.12 -13.93
N ALA A 228 -0.86 2.35 -13.96
CA ALA A 228 -0.84 0.99 -14.48
C ALA A 228 -1.37 -0.02 -13.44
N ILE A 229 -2.62 0.14 -13.03
CA ILE A 229 -3.26 -0.67 -11.98
C ILE A 229 -4.10 -1.78 -12.59
N ASP A 230 -3.84 -3.00 -12.14
CA ASP A 230 -4.68 -4.17 -12.41
C ASP A 230 -5.96 -4.10 -11.58
N LEU A 231 -7.04 -3.60 -12.18
CA LEU A 231 -8.29 -3.37 -11.47
C LEU A 231 -8.93 -4.66 -10.94
N PRO A 232 -9.06 -5.74 -11.74
CA PRO A 232 -9.67 -6.98 -11.26
C PRO A 232 -8.93 -7.63 -10.07
N LYS A 233 -7.61 -7.46 -9.99
CA LYS A 233 -6.77 -8.06 -8.95
C LYS A 233 -6.52 -7.15 -7.75
N SER A 234 -7.03 -5.92 -7.78
CA SER A 234 -6.89 -4.96 -6.69
C SER A 234 -8.17 -4.86 -5.87
N GLY A 235 -8.06 -4.66 -4.56
CA GLY A 235 -9.21 -4.53 -3.69
C GLY A 235 -8.87 -4.43 -2.21
N THR A 236 -9.88 -4.14 -1.40
CA THR A 236 -9.78 -4.03 0.05
C THR A 236 -10.81 -4.94 0.70
N ARG A 237 -10.40 -5.71 1.71
CA ARG A 237 -11.33 -6.51 2.52
C ARG A 237 -12.20 -5.59 3.37
N ARG A 238 -13.47 -5.95 3.50
CA ARG A 238 -14.45 -5.18 4.27
C ARG A 238 -14.55 -3.73 3.81
N GLU A 239 -14.46 -3.52 2.49
CA GLU A 239 -14.54 -2.19 1.87
C GLU A 239 -15.84 -1.45 2.20
N GLU A 240 -16.93 -2.17 2.52
CA GLU A 240 -18.21 -1.60 2.96
C GLU A 240 -18.08 -0.77 4.24
N LEU A 241 -17.06 -0.98 5.06
CA LEU A 241 -16.80 -0.17 6.24
C LEU A 241 -16.15 1.18 5.91
N LEU A 242 -15.62 1.32 4.70
CA LEU A 242 -14.87 2.50 4.25
C LEU A 242 -15.57 3.29 3.14
N MET A 243 -16.55 2.70 2.48
CA MET A 243 -17.22 3.29 1.31
C MET A 243 -18.67 3.64 1.62
N THR A 244 -19.16 4.69 0.97
CA THR A 244 -20.59 5.00 0.96
C THR A 244 -21.34 3.96 0.12
N GLN A 245 -22.66 3.89 0.31
CA GLN A 245 -23.51 3.01 -0.50
C GLN A 245 -23.41 3.34 -2.00
N ASP A 246 -23.39 4.62 -2.35
CA ASP A 246 -23.26 5.07 -3.75
C ASP A 246 -21.94 4.63 -4.37
N GLU A 247 -20.85 4.75 -3.61
CA GLU A 247 -19.54 4.26 -4.03
C GLU A 247 -19.55 2.74 -4.24
N MET A 248 -20.10 1.99 -3.31
CA MET A 248 -20.22 0.52 -3.40
C MET A 248 -21.01 0.09 -4.63
N GLU A 249 -22.14 0.71 -4.90
CA GLU A 249 -22.96 0.42 -6.06
C GLU A 249 -22.21 0.70 -7.37
N ALA A 250 -21.55 1.86 -7.46
CA ALA A 250 -20.79 2.23 -8.65
C ALA A 250 -19.61 1.28 -8.90
N VAL A 251 -18.86 0.92 -7.86
CA VAL A 251 -17.73 -0.01 -7.97
C VAL A 251 -18.20 -1.41 -8.38
N LEU A 252 -19.33 -1.87 -7.85
CA LEU A 252 -19.91 -3.15 -8.23
C LEU A 252 -20.29 -3.16 -9.73
N ILE A 253 -20.90 -2.08 -10.20
CA ILE A 253 -21.20 -1.90 -11.62
C ILE A 253 -19.94 -1.96 -12.46
N MET A 254 -18.90 -1.20 -12.08
CA MET A 254 -17.61 -1.23 -12.76
C MET A 254 -17.03 -2.64 -12.85
N ARG A 255 -16.96 -3.35 -11.74
CA ARG A 255 -16.38 -4.70 -11.68
C ARG A 255 -17.17 -5.68 -12.57
N ARG A 256 -18.50 -5.57 -12.62
CA ARG A 256 -19.34 -6.39 -13.48
C ARG A 256 -19.15 -6.05 -14.97
N ALA A 257 -19.10 -4.77 -15.32
CA ALA A 257 -18.89 -4.32 -16.69
C ALA A 257 -17.54 -4.76 -17.25
N LEU A 258 -16.51 -4.83 -16.39
CA LEU A 258 -15.16 -5.26 -16.74
C LEU A 258 -14.96 -6.77 -16.71
N SER A 259 -15.93 -7.53 -16.20
CA SER A 259 -15.84 -8.99 -16.17
C SER A 259 -15.88 -9.56 -17.60
N GLY A 260 -14.88 -10.36 -17.95
CA GLY A 260 -14.74 -10.92 -19.29
C GLY A 260 -13.87 -10.13 -20.26
N GLN A 261 -13.50 -8.90 -19.91
CA GLN A 261 -12.52 -8.13 -20.68
C GLN A 261 -11.08 -8.52 -20.25
N ASN A 262 -10.14 -8.32 -21.17
CA ASN A 262 -8.76 -8.42 -20.76
C ASN A 262 -8.37 -7.21 -19.88
N ILE A 263 -7.34 -7.39 -19.06
CA ILE A 263 -6.93 -6.40 -18.07
C ILE A 263 -6.50 -5.06 -18.67
N GLN A 264 -5.92 -5.09 -19.86
CA GLN A 264 -5.44 -3.89 -20.53
C GLN A 264 -6.59 -3.03 -21.02
N ASP A 265 -7.57 -3.65 -21.68
CA ASP A 265 -8.78 -2.96 -22.16
C ASP A 265 -9.60 -2.43 -21.01
N ALA A 266 -9.73 -3.21 -19.94
CA ALA A 266 -10.41 -2.80 -18.71
C ALA A 266 -9.76 -1.57 -18.08
N GLY A 267 -8.44 -1.58 -17.94
CA GLY A 267 -7.68 -0.47 -17.37
C GLY A 267 -7.80 0.80 -18.23
N GLU A 268 -7.68 0.64 -19.53
CA GLU A 268 -7.78 1.75 -20.49
C GLU A 268 -9.15 2.41 -20.43
N GLU A 269 -10.22 1.63 -20.48
CA GLU A 269 -11.60 2.12 -20.46
C GLU A 269 -11.92 2.89 -19.15
N ILE A 270 -11.53 2.36 -18.00
CA ILE A 270 -11.76 3.03 -16.72
C ILE A 270 -10.97 4.33 -16.60
N ILE A 271 -9.70 4.32 -16.99
CA ILE A 271 -8.86 5.52 -16.94
C ILE A 271 -9.41 6.60 -17.88
N ASP A 272 -9.84 6.22 -19.07
CA ASP A 272 -10.43 7.16 -20.01
C ASP A 272 -11.71 7.79 -19.44
N ASN A 273 -12.64 6.99 -18.95
CA ASN A 273 -13.87 7.48 -18.33
C ASN A 273 -13.60 8.35 -17.10
N LEU A 274 -12.65 7.97 -16.25
CA LEU A 274 -12.27 8.71 -15.06
C LEU A 274 -11.68 10.08 -15.44
N SER A 275 -10.84 10.13 -16.47
CA SER A 275 -10.18 11.35 -16.94
C SER A 275 -11.15 12.43 -17.44
N HIS A 276 -12.35 12.04 -17.89
CA HIS A 276 -13.39 12.94 -18.34
C HIS A 276 -14.24 13.53 -17.20
N THR A 277 -13.94 13.19 -15.96
CA THR A 277 -14.63 13.70 -14.77
C THR A 277 -13.68 14.48 -13.86
N LYS A 278 -14.21 15.45 -13.12
CA LYS A 278 -13.40 16.27 -12.20
C LYS A 278 -13.19 15.60 -10.85
N THR A 279 -14.18 14.85 -10.38
CA THR A 279 -14.16 14.21 -9.06
C THR A 279 -14.65 12.77 -9.15
N ASN A 280 -14.33 11.98 -8.14
CA ASN A 280 -14.88 10.63 -8.00
C ASN A 280 -16.40 10.65 -7.85
N LYS A 281 -16.95 11.66 -7.19
CA LYS A 281 -18.40 11.84 -7.08
C LYS A 281 -19.06 11.99 -8.44
N ASP A 282 -18.49 12.81 -9.32
CA ASP A 282 -18.97 12.98 -10.69
C ASP A 282 -18.91 11.67 -11.46
N PHE A 283 -17.81 10.96 -11.35
CA PHE A 283 -17.62 9.66 -12.00
C PHE A 283 -18.66 8.63 -11.52
N ILE A 284 -18.91 8.54 -10.22
CA ILE A 284 -19.92 7.66 -9.62
C ILE A 284 -21.30 7.97 -10.16
N GLU A 285 -21.68 9.25 -10.26
CA GLU A 285 -22.96 9.67 -10.81
C GLU A 285 -23.14 9.26 -12.27
N ILE A 286 -22.10 9.41 -13.09
CA ILE A 286 -22.11 9.00 -14.50
C ILE A 286 -22.28 7.49 -14.61
N ILE A 287 -21.51 6.71 -13.88
CA ILE A 287 -21.61 5.24 -13.89
C ILE A 287 -23.02 4.79 -13.50
N LYS A 288 -23.59 5.35 -12.46
CA LYS A 288 -24.95 4.99 -12.00
C LYS A 288 -26.04 5.35 -13.00
N ARG A 289 -25.93 6.50 -13.70
CA ARG A 289 -26.89 6.92 -14.73
C ARG A 289 -26.80 6.04 -15.97
N PHE A 290 -25.61 5.75 -16.43
CA PHE A 290 -25.39 4.95 -17.64
C PHE A 290 -26.03 3.56 -17.53
N PHE A 291 -25.90 2.94 -16.35
CA PHE A 291 -26.45 1.59 -16.13
C PHE A 291 -27.91 1.57 -15.68
N LYS A 292 -28.49 2.68 -15.20
CA LYS A 292 -29.93 2.78 -14.97
C LYS A 292 -30.73 2.86 -16.27
N ASN A 293 -30.14 3.43 -17.32
CA ASN A 293 -30.80 3.59 -18.61
C ASN A 293 -30.68 2.37 -19.52
N ASN A 294 -29.87 1.37 -19.14
CA ASN A 294 -29.65 0.13 -19.91
C ASN A 294 -30.32 -1.10 -19.26
N LYS A 295 -31.21 -0.91 -18.31
CA LYS A 295 -32.18 -1.90 -17.83
C LYS A 295 -33.51 -1.64 -18.43
#